data_e9e9fa90315bd71d191816cfbaabe7ed
#
_entry.id   e9e9fa90315bd71d191816cfbaabe7ed
#
_cell.length_a   1.000
_cell.length_b   1.000
_cell.length_c   1.000
_cell.angle_alpha   90.00
_cell.angle_beta   90.00
_cell.angle_gamma   90.00
#
_symmetry.space_group_name_H-M   'P 1'
#
loop_
_entity.id
_entity.type
_entity.pdbx_description
1 polymer ?
#
loop_
_entity_poly.entity_id
_entity_poly.type
_entity_poly.pdbx_seq_one_letter_code
_entity_poly.pdbx_strand_id
1 'polypeptide(L)'
;DDGKNQGEYSAIFYDKNKLEVLKSGTFWLSETPEKPSKGWDAAYNRVCTYAFFKIKKSGKKFLAMNLHFDHVGDVARVNSSKLILEKIKELNPQNLPLTLTGDFNLTDDTEPIKIISQSLDNVFYHSRKPHYGPVGTFTAFDVNTVPKDRIDYIFVKGFEVQSNRTINDRRENLLYPSDHFPILAEISFKK
;
A
#
# COMPACT_ATOMS: atom_id res chain seq x y z
N ASP A 1 9.31 -7.71 10.37
CA ASP A 1 8.48 -8.84 10.83
C ASP A 1 9.32 -10.12 10.88
N ASP A 2 9.26 -10.86 11.99
CA ASP A 2 10.01 -12.11 12.23
C ASP A 2 9.18 -13.37 11.90
N GLY A 3 8.01 -13.20 11.30
CA GLY A 3 7.06 -14.27 11.01
C GLY A 3 6.30 -14.79 12.24
N LYS A 4 6.43 -14.14 13.39
CA LYS A 4 5.77 -14.52 14.65
C LYS A 4 5.06 -13.32 15.27
N ASN A 5 5.71 -12.65 16.22
CA ASN A 5 5.10 -11.57 17.01
C ASN A 5 6.02 -10.36 17.26
N GLN A 6 7.11 -10.24 16.52
CA GLN A 6 8.04 -9.12 16.62
C GLN A 6 8.21 -8.41 15.28
N GLY A 7 8.52 -7.13 15.34
CA GLY A 7 8.73 -6.28 14.18
C GLY A 7 7.46 -5.57 13.71
N GLU A 8 7.56 -4.91 12.57
CA GLU A 8 6.48 -4.13 11.97
C GLU A 8 5.60 -5.01 11.08
N TYR A 9 4.28 -4.91 11.27
CA TYR A 9 3.29 -5.62 10.47
C TYR A 9 2.72 -4.72 9.39
N SER A 10 2.49 -5.27 8.20
CA SER A 10 1.71 -4.61 7.14
C SER A 10 0.28 -5.15 7.17
N ALA A 11 -0.47 -4.84 8.23
CA ALA A 11 -1.78 -5.42 8.49
C ALA A 11 -2.86 -4.93 7.52
N ILE A 12 -3.84 -5.79 7.22
CA ILE A 12 -5.04 -5.45 6.46
C ILE A 12 -6.25 -5.61 7.38
N PHE A 13 -6.97 -4.50 7.64
CA PHE A 13 -8.24 -4.50 8.35
C PHE A 13 -9.41 -4.42 7.38
N TYR A 14 -10.50 -5.13 7.66
CA TYR A 14 -11.66 -5.17 6.78
C TYR A 14 -12.97 -5.35 7.55
N ASP A 15 -14.07 -4.91 6.95
CA ASP A 15 -15.42 -5.14 7.49
C ASP A 15 -15.88 -6.58 7.18
N LYS A 16 -15.84 -7.44 8.20
CA LYS A 16 -16.25 -8.85 8.09
C LYS A 16 -17.73 -9.04 7.74
N ASN A 17 -18.56 -8.02 7.92
CA ASN A 17 -19.97 -8.11 7.54
C ASN A 17 -20.15 -7.95 6.02
N LYS A 18 -19.23 -7.24 5.36
CA LYS A 18 -19.26 -6.95 3.92
C LYS A 18 -18.35 -7.88 3.10
N LEU A 19 -17.25 -8.31 3.68
CA LEU A 19 -16.22 -9.08 3.00
C LEU A 19 -16.03 -10.45 3.64
N GLU A 20 -15.70 -11.42 2.79
CA GLU A 20 -15.26 -12.76 3.14
C GLU A 20 -13.81 -12.93 2.68
N VAL A 21 -12.90 -13.36 3.55
CA VAL A 21 -11.52 -13.70 3.20
C VAL A 21 -11.52 -15.10 2.59
N LEU A 22 -11.02 -15.21 1.36
CA LEU A 22 -10.91 -16.51 0.66
C LEU A 22 -9.53 -17.15 0.87
N LYS A 23 -8.48 -16.31 0.90
CA LYS A 23 -7.08 -16.71 1.10
C LYS A 23 -6.30 -15.49 1.58
N SER A 24 -5.35 -15.69 2.45
CA SER A 24 -4.42 -14.63 2.88
C SER A 24 -3.03 -15.19 3.13
N GLY A 25 -2.05 -14.31 3.19
CA GLY A 25 -0.67 -14.65 3.52
C GLY A 25 0.21 -13.42 3.61
N THR A 26 1.45 -13.64 4.02
CA THR A 26 2.50 -12.61 4.10
C THR A 26 3.75 -13.19 3.48
N PHE A 27 4.50 -12.38 2.74
CA PHE A 27 5.82 -12.73 2.22
C PHE A 27 6.81 -11.60 2.50
N TRP A 28 8.08 -11.95 2.56
CA TRP A 28 9.16 -10.98 2.83
C TRP A 28 9.63 -10.34 1.53
N LEU A 29 9.95 -9.06 1.61
CA LEU A 29 10.53 -8.29 0.52
C LEU A 29 12.05 -8.53 0.48
N SER A 30 12.40 -9.72 0.00
CA SER A 30 13.77 -10.22 -0.02
C SER A 30 13.98 -11.25 -1.13
N GLU A 31 15.21 -11.73 -1.28
CA GLU A 31 15.57 -12.83 -2.20
C GLU A 31 14.96 -14.18 -1.80
N THR A 32 14.44 -14.27 -0.58
CA THR A 32 13.78 -15.49 -0.04
C THR A 32 12.41 -15.13 0.55
N PRO A 33 11.42 -14.78 -0.29
CA PRO A 33 10.15 -14.20 0.17
C PRO A 33 9.28 -15.16 0.99
N GLU A 34 9.55 -16.45 0.96
CA GLU A 34 8.77 -17.49 1.69
C GLU A 34 9.18 -17.66 3.15
N LYS A 35 10.23 -17.00 3.61
CA LYS A 35 10.73 -17.10 5.00
C LYS A 35 11.19 -15.75 5.53
N PRO A 36 11.18 -15.54 6.88
CA PRO A 36 11.69 -14.34 7.50
C PRO A 36 13.12 -14.03 7.06
N SER A 37 13.29 -12.92 6.35
CA SER A 37 14.59 -12.51 5.81
C SER A 37 14.62 -11.01 5.54
N LYS A 38 15.83 -10.47 5.60
CA LYS A 38 16.13 -9.11 5.21
C LYS A 38 16.60 -9.13 3.75
N GLY A 39 15.99 -8.32 2.90
CA GLY A 39 16.29 -8.29 1.47
C GLY A 39 17.42 -7.33 1.13
N TRP A 40 18.34 -7.75 0.27
CA TRP A 40 19.39 -6.94 -0.34
C TRP A 40 20.13 -6.06 0.68
N ASP A 41 20.10 -4.73 0.48
CA ASP A 41 20.70 -3.72 1.36
C ASP A 41 19.71 -3.10 2.37
N ALA A 42 18.54 -3.71 2.58
CA ALA A 42 17.52 -3.20 3.51
C ALA A 42 18.06 -3.08 4.94
N ALA A 43 17.58 -2.08 5.69
CA ALA A 43 17.87 -1.94 7.12
C ALA A 43 17.10 -2.96 7.95
N TYR A 44 15.84 -3.26 7.58
CA TYR A 44 14.93 -4.14 8.31
C TYR A 44 14.28 -5.20 7.43
N ASN A 45 13.74 -6.25 8.07
CA ASN A 45 12.86 -7.20 7.41
C ASN A 45 11.56 -6.48 7.02
N ARG A 46 11.30 -6.37 5.73
CA ARG A 46 10.08 -5.77 5.19
C ARG A 46 9.17 -6.85 4.62
N VAL A 47 7.86 -6.63 4.74
CA VAL A 47 6.86 -7.62 4.32
C VAL A 47 5.79 -7.00 3.46
N CYS A 48 5.12 -7.86 2.69
CA CYS A 48 3.85 -7.57 2.05
C CYS A 48 2.82 -8.60 2.51
N THR A 49 1.73 -8.13 3.09
CA THR A 49 0.56 -8.95 3.41
C THR A 49 -0.45 -8.86 2.28
N TYR A 50 -1.08 -9.98 1.96
CA TYR A 50 -2.13 -10.04 0.94
C TYR A 50 -3.36 -10.81 1.42
N ALA A 51 -4.52 -10.45 0.86
CA ALA A 51 -5.75 -11.19 1.06
C ALA A 51 -6.63 -11.15 -0.20
N PHE A 52 -7.19 -12.28 -0.55
CA PHE A 52 -8.25 -12.39 -1.53
C PHE A 52 -9.58 -12.25 -0.83
N PHE A 53 -10.35 -11.27 -1.25
CA PHE A 53 -11.67 -10.98 -0.71
C PHE A 53 -12.78 -11.31 -1.71
N LYS A 54 -13.93 -11.70 -1.15
CA LYS A 54 -15.20 -11.75 -1.87
C LYS A 54 -16.17 -10.78 -1.20
N ILE A 55 -16.79 -9.92 -2.00
CA ILE A 55 -17.85 -9.04 -1.53
C ILE A 55 -19.12 -9.89 -1.36
N LYS A 56 -19.60 -10.04 -0.13
CA LYS A 56 -20.73 -10.91 0.20
C LYS A 56 -22.00 -10.58 -0.59
N LYS A 57 -22.28 -9.27 -0.79
CA LYS A 57 -23.47 -8.80 -1.50
C LYS A 57 -23.46 -9.10 -3.00
N SER A 58 -22.32 -8.96 -3.66
CA SER A 58 -22.23 -9.04 -5.13
C SER A 58 -21.52 -10.30 -5.65
N GLY A 59 -20.81 -11.03 -4.78
CA GLY A 59 -19.96 -12.16 -5.16
C GLY A 59 -18.66 -11.77 -5.87
N LYS A 60 -18.45 -10.49 -6.19
CA LYS A 60 -17.21 -10.01 -6.85
C LYS A 60 -16.01 -10.26 -5.97
N LYS A 61 -14.89 -10.65 -6.59
CA LYS A 61 -13.64 -10.95 -5.90
C LYS A 61 -12.56 -9.94 -6.27
N PHE A 62 -11.63 -9.70 -5.35
CA PHE A 62 -10.45 -8.86 -5.59
C PHE A 62 -9.29 -9.27 -4.68
N LEU A 63 -8.09 -8.86 -5.05
CA LEU A 63 -6.88 -9.00 -4.25
C LEU A 63 -6.57 -7.66 -3.57
N ALA A 64 -6.32 -7.69 -2.27
CA ALA A 64 -5.77 -6.55 -1.53
C ALA A 64 -4.36 -6.91 -1.04
N MET A 65 -3.44 -5.98 -1.18
CA MET A 65 -2.05 -6.10 -0.72
C MET A 65 -1.67 -4.84 0.06
N ASN A 66 -0.89 -5.03 1.14
CA ASN A 66 -0.36 -3.93 1.95
C ASN A 66 1.10 -4.20 2.28
N LEU A 67 1.95 -3.19 2.14
CA LEU A 67 3.39 -3.31 2.32
C LEU A 67 3.99 -2.11 3.05
N HIS A 68 5.25 -2.26 3.46
CA HIS A 68 6.09 -1.17 3.92
C HIS A 68 7.50 -1.39 3.35
N PHE A 69 7.94 -0.51 2.44
CA PHE A 69 9.28 -0.57 1.86
C PHE A 69 10.35 -0.15 2.86
N ASP A 70 11.58 -0.55 2.61
CA ASP A 70 12.70 -0.10 3.41
C ASP A 70 12.98 1.39 3.19
N HIS A 71 13.40 2.08 4.27
CA HIS A 71 13.64 3.52 4.23
C HIS A 71 15.09 3.89 3.92
N VAL A 72 16.01 2.90 3.85
CA VAL A 72 17.46 3.11 3.62
C VAL A 72 17.92 2.47 2.33
N GLY A 73 17.62 1.17 2.12
CA GLY A 73 18.19 0.36 1.06
C GLY A 73 17.64 0.71 -0.33
N ASP A 74 18.45 1.37 -1.16
CA ASP A 74 18.05 1.72 -2.54
C ASP A 74 17.85 0.49 -3.42
N VAL A 75 18.76 -0.49 -3.32
CA VAL A 75 18.68 -1.76 -4.07
C VAL A 75 17.46 -2.56 -3.59
N ALA A 76 17.20 -2.58 -2.28
CA ALA A 76 16.04 -3.26 -1.69
C ALA A 76 14.73 -2.66 -2.22
N ARG A 77 14.59 -1.34 -2.31
CA ARG A 77 13.38 -0.68 -2.81
C ARG A 77 13.12 -0.96 -4.29
N VAL A 78 14.15 -0.90 -5.13
CA VAL A 78 14.04 -1.24 -6.57
C VAL A 78 13.62 -2.70 -6.74
N ASN A 79 14.29 -3.63 -6.06
CA ASN A 79 14.01 -5.05 -6.19
C ASN A 79 12.68 -5.44 -5.53
N SER A 80 12.29 -4.80 -4.43
CA SER A 80 10.97 -4.99 -3.82
C SER A 80 9.85 -4.62 -4.79
N SER A 81 9.98 -3.52 -5.55
CA SER A 81 8.95 -3.15 -6.53
C SER A 81 8.83 -4.17 -7.67
N LYS A 82 9.93 -4.74 -8.14
CA LYS A 82 9.93 -5.84 -9.12
C LYS A 82 9.29 -7.10 -8.55
N LEU A 83 9.70 -7.50 -7.34
CA LEU A 83 9.16 -8.67 -6.63
C LEU A 83 7.64 -8.55 -6.41
N ILE A 84 7.14 -7.37 -6.04
CA ILE A 84 5.69 -7.13 -5.90
C ILE A 84 4.96 -7.42 -7.21
N LEU A 85 5.45 -6.93 -8.34
CA LEU A 85 4.82 -7.19 -9.65
C LEU A 85 4.88 -8.67 -10.06
N GLU A 86 5.97 -9.37 -9.72
CA GLU A 86 6.11 -10.82 -9.92
C GLU A 86 5.11 -11.58 -9.04
N LYS A 87 5.03 -11.25 -7.75
CA LYS A 87 4.09 -11.85 -6.81
C LYS A 87 2.63 -11.59 -7.18
N ILE A 88 2.31 -10.40 -7.72
CA ILE A 88 0.97 -10.14 -8.27
C ILE A 88 0.64 -11.13 -9.40
N LYS A 89 1.55 -11.37 -10.34
CA LYS A 89 1.35 -12.32 -11.44
C LYS A 89 1.20 -13.76 -10.93
N GLU A 90 2.06 -14.17 -9.98
CA GLU A 90 2.04 -15.50 -9.39
C GLU A 90 0.75 -15.77 -8.59
N LEU A 91 0.38 -14.85 -7.71
CA LEU A 91 -0.77 -15.01 -6.81
C LEU A 91 -2.11 -14.81 -7.55
N ASN A 92 -2.15 -13.94 -8.55
CA ASN A 92 -3.36 -13.50 -9.24
C ASN A 92 -3.38 -13.85 -10.74
N PRO A 93 -3.20 -15.12 -11.14
CA PRO A 93 -3.19 -15.54 -12.54
C PRO A 93 -4.53 -15.30 -13.25
N GLN A 94 -5.62 -15.14 -12.50
CA GLN A 94 -6.95 -14.82 -13.01
C GLN A 94 -7.15 -13.32 -13.28
N ASN A 95 -6.14 -12.47 -13.03
CA ASN A 95 -6.23 -11.02 -13.18
C ASN A 95 -7.43 -10.39 -12.47
N LEU A 96 -7.76 -10.86 -11.27
CA LEU A 96 -8.78 -10.20 -10.45
C LEU A 96 -8.39 -8.74 -10.21
N PRO A 97 -9.34 -7.83 -10.09
CA PRO A 97 -9.06 -6.47 -9.65
C PRO A 97 -8.25 -6.47 -8.35
N LEU A 98 -7.33 -5.53 -8.23
CA LEU A 98 -6.45 -5.48 -7.05
C LEU A 98 -6.23 -4.06 -6.53
N THR A 99 -5.91 -3.99 -5.24
CA THR A 99 -5.37 -2.80 -4.56
C THR A 99 -4.00 -3.14 -3.99
N LEU A 100 -3.05 -2.22 -4.09
CA LEU A 100 -1.77 -2.26 -3.42
C LEU A 100 -1.60 -0.97 -2.63
N THR A 101 -1.44 -1.10 -1.33
CA THR A 101 -1.35 0.04 -0.39
C THR A 101 -0.10 -0.05 0.45
N GLY A 102 0.32 1.07 1.03
CA GLY A 102 1.38 1.08 2.03
C GLY A 102 2.23 2.34 2.03
N ASP A 103 3.18 2.34 2.95
CA ASP A 103 4.31 3.27 2.97
C ASP A 103 5.43 2.71 2.09
N PHE A 104 5.76 3.45 1.04
CA PHE A 104 6.83 3.07 0.12
C PHE A 104 8.17 3.74 0.43
N ASN A 105 8.20 4.67 1.40
CA ASN A 105 9.38 5.44 1.78
C ASN A 105 10.06 6.17 0.60
N LEU A 106 9.31 6.50 -0.44
CA LEU A 106 9.78 7.07 -1.70
C LEU A 106 8.76 8.01 -2.32
N THR A 107 9.22 9.08 -2.92
CA THR A 107 8.40 9.97 -3.75
C THR A 107 8.17 9.38 -5.15
N ASP A 108 7.17 9.88 -5.85
CA ASP A 108 6.67 9.30 -7.11
C ASP A 108 7.58 9.53 -8.33
N ASP A 109 8.56 10.40 -8.21
CA ASP A 109 9.61 10.62 -9.21
C ASP A 109 10.71 9.56 -9.20
N THR A 110 10.71 8.66 -8.21
CA THR A 110 11.73 7.60 -8.05
C THR A 110 11.47 6.37 -8.93
N GLU A 111 12.55 5.65 -9.25
CA GLU A 111 12.49 4.44 -10.08
C GLU A 111 11.54 3.36 -9.52
N PRO A 112 11.56 2.99 -8.23
CA PRO A 112 10.68 1.96 -7.70
C PRO A 112 9.20 2.28 -7.88
N ILE A 113 8.79 3.53 -7.68
CA ILE A 113 7.40 3.97 -7.86
C ILE A 113 7.03 3.97 -9.35
N LYS A 114 7.94 4.37 -10.23
CA LYS A 114 7.72 4.29 -11.70
C LYS A 114 7.56 2.85 -12.18
N ILE A 115 8.31 1.89 -11.64
CA ILE A 115 8.16 0.46 -11.95
C ILE A 115 6.73 -0.02 -11.64
N ILE A 116 6.20 0.30 -10.46
CA ILE A 116 4.85 -0.09 -10.07
C ILE A 116 3.80 0.62 -10.93
N SER A 117 3.99 1.90 -11.20
CA SER A 117 3.08 2.73 -12.00
C SER A 117 2.96 2.30 -13.47
N GLN A 118 3.90 1.51 -14.00
CA GLN A 118 3.78 0.91 -15.34
C GLN A 118 2.68 -0.16 -15.42
N SER A 119 2.28 -0.74 -14.30
CA SER A 119 1.34 -1.87 -14.23
C SER A 119 0.07 -1.59 -13.44
N LEU A 120 0.10 -0.60 -12.54
CA LEU A 120 -0.98 -0.24 -11.62
C LEU A 120 -1.27 1.26 -11.69
N ASP A 121 -2.54 1.62 -11.62
CA ASP A 121 -3.00 3.01 -11.63
C ASP A 121 -2.79 3.62 -10.21
N ASN A 122 -1.98 4.68 -10.09
CA ASN A 122 -1.87 5.45 -8.86
C ASN A 122 -3.13 6.29 -8.67
N VAL A 123 -3.86 6.10 -7.56
CA VAL A 123 -5.14 6.77 -7.33
C VAL A 123 -5.05 8.29 -7.31
N PHE A 124 -3.89 8.85 -6.95
CA PHE A 124 -3.68 10.29 -6.92
C PHE A 124 -3.87 10.92 -8.30
N TYR A 125 -3.40 10.25 -9.37
CA TYR A 125 -3.47 10.76 -10.74
C TYR A 125 -4.67 10.25 -11.53
N HIS A 126 -5.30 9.14 -11.10
CA HIS A 126 -6.35 8.47 -11.85
C HIS A 126 -7.75 8.66 -11.26
N SER A 127 -7.90 9.59 -10.32
CA SER A 127 -9.19 9.90 -9.70
C SER A 127 -10.07 10.76 -10.59
N ARG A 128 -11.38 10.46 -10.62
CA ARG A 128 -12.38 11.29 -11.30
C ARG A 128 -12.56 12.66 -10.67
N LYS A 129 -12.40 12.76 -9.36
CA LYS A 129 -12.43 14.02 -8.64
C LYS A 129 -11.01 14.49 -8.33
N PRO A 130 -10.75 15.81 -8.30
CA PRO A 130 -9.47 16.33 -7.82
C PRO A 130 -9.12 15.77 -6.44
N HIS A 131 -7.82 15.65 -6.18
CA HIS A 131 -7.33 15.30 -4.85
C HIS A 131 -7.76 16.34 -3.82
N TYR A 132 -8.13 15.88 -2.63
CA TYR A 132 -8.47 16.75 -1.50
C TYR A 132 -7.51 16.50 -0.33
N GLY A 133 -7.05 17.57 0.31
CA GLY A 133 -6.11 17.57 1.42
C GLY A 133 -4.67 17.84 1.01
N PRO A 134 -3.71 17.73 1.95
CA PRO A 134 -2.28 17.88 1.67
C PRO A 134 -1.78 16.88 0.64
N VAL A 135 -0.80 17.27 -0.18
CA VAL A 135 -0.15 16.35 -1.12
C VAL A 135 0.78 15.38 -0.40
N GLY A 136 1.59 15.90 0.52
CA GLY A 136 2.51 15.09 1.32
C GLY A 136 1.78 14.30 2.40
N THR A 137 2.36 13.16 2.76
CA THR A 137 1.79 12.24 3.74
C THR A 137 2.64 12.09 5.00
N PHE A 138 3.94 12.37 4.95
CA PHE A 138 4.85 12.22 6.07
C PHE A 138 5.04 13.55 6.82
N THR A 139 4.67 13.60 8.10
CA THR A 139 4.70 14.79 8.96
C THR A 139 5.83 14.77 9.99
N ALA A 140 6.39 13.62 10.30
CA ALA A 140 7.29 13.41 11.45
C ALA A 140 6.72 13.98 12.76
N PHE A 141 5.38 13.97 12.92
CA PHE A 141 4.64 14.61 14.03
C PHE A 141 4.75 16.15 14.06
N ASP A 142 5.39 16.80 13.09
CA ASP A 142 5.45 18.27 13.06
C ASP A 142 4.09 18.86 12.67
N VAL A 143 3.50 19.58 13.62
CA VAL A 143 2.19 20.23 13.45
C VAL A 143 2.28 21.63 12.85
N ASN A 144 3.49 22.17 12.66
CA ASN A 144 3.71 23.54 12.21
C ASN A 144 4.00 23.63 10.71
N THR A 145 4.34 22.52 10.08
CA THR A 145 4.63 22.47 8.63
C THR A 145 3.61 21.63 7.87
N VAL A 146 3.41 21.99 6.61
CA VAL A 146 2.63 21.16 5.69
C VAL A 146 3.60 20.18 5.01
N PRO A 147 3.37 18.86 5.15
CA PRO A 147 4.25 17.88 4.56
C PRO A 147 4.23 17.98 3.03
N LYS A 148 5.40 17.82 2.42
CA LYS A 148 5.56 17.87 0.96
C LYS A 148 5.73 16.49 0.35
N ASP A 149 6.39 15.59 1.07
CA ASP A 149 6.73 14.27 0.57
C ASP A 149 5.54 13.32 0.70
N ARG A 150 5.05 12.86 -0.45
CA ARG A 150 4.04 11.82 -0.54
C ARG A 150 4.75 10.50 -0.71
N ILE A 151 4.79 9.71 0.36
CA ILE A 151 5.47 8.41 0.43
C ILE A 151 4.51 7.25 0.70
N ASP A 152 3.25 7.56 1.01
CA ASP A 152 2.17 6.60 1.13
C ASP A 152 1.34 6.58 -0.15
N TYR A 153 0.98 5.37 -0.61
CA TYR A 153 0.28 5.20 -1.88
C TYR A 153 -0.86 4.21 -1.79
N ILE A 154 -1.85 4.43 -2.66
CA ILE A 154 -2.84 3.46 -3.07
C ILE A 154 -2.70 3.30 -4.58
N PHE A 155 -2.36 2.10 -5.02
CA PHE A 155 -2.40 1.68 -6.41
C PHE A 155 -3.56 0.74 -6.65
N VAL A 156 -4.14 0.79 -7.84
CA VAL A 156 -5.27 -0.07 -8.20
C VAL A 156 -5.11 -0.64 -9.61
N LYS A 157 -5.75 -1.78 -9.86
CA LYS A 157 -5.96 -2.34 -11.20
C LYS A 157 -7.35 -2.93 -11.28
N GLY A 158 -8.07 -2.70 -12.38
CA GLY A 158 -9.44 -3.20 -12.56
C GLY A 158 -10.50 -2.43 -11.74
N PHE A 159 -10.13 -1.30 -11.15
CA PHE A 159 -11.03 -0.38 -10.47
C PHE A 159 -11.08 0.99 -11.15
N GLU A 160 -12.21 1.66 -11.03
CA GLU A 160 -12.35 3.10 -11.26
C GLU A 160 -12.18 3.83 -9.94
N VAL A 161 -11.36 4.87 -9.92
CA VAL A 161 -11.15 5.72 -8.75
C VAL A 161 -12.13 6.88 -8.79
N GLN A 162 -13.06 6.95 -7.86
CA GLN A 162 -14.09 7.97 -7.79
C GLN A 162 -13.57 9.24 -7.12
N SER A 163 -12.84 9.07 -6.02
CA SER A 163 -12.22 10.16 -5.26
C SER A 163 -10.99 9.67 -4.49
N ASN A 164 -10.09 10.59 -4.18
CA ASN A 164 -8.97 10.34 -3.26
C ASN A 164 -8.72 11.57 -2.39
N ARG A 165 -8.20 11.34 -1.18
CA ARG A 165 -7.86 12.40 -0.25
C ARG A 165 -6.78 11.97 0.74
N THR A 166 -6.04 12.96 1.23
CA THR A 166 -5.16 12.83 2.40
C THR A 166 -5.88 13.45 3.60
N ILE A 167 -5.98 12.70 4.69
CA ILE A 167 -6.72 13.10 5.90
C ILE A 167 -5.72 13.71 6.88
N ASN A 168 -5.88 15.01 7.17
CA ASN A 168 -4.98 15.77 8.06
C ASN A 168 -5.67 16.20 9.36
N ASP A 169 -6.63 15.41 9.82
CA ASP A 169 -7.35 15.66 11.06
C ASP A 169 -6.39 15.63 12.27
N ARG A 170 -6.65 16.52 13.22
CA ARG A 170 -5.91 16.62 14.47
C ARG A 170 -6.75 16.16 15.64
N ARG A 171 -6.10 15.70 16.69
CA ARG A 171 -6.73 15.44 17.98
C ARG A 171 -7.18 16.76 18.63
N GLU A 172 -7.99 16.70 19.67
CA GLU A 172 -8.45 17.86 20.44
C GLU A 172 -7.29 18.73 20.97
N ASN A 173 -6.14 18.11 21.27
CA ASN A 173 -4.92 18.80 21.68
C ASN A 173 -4.08 19.36 20.51
N LEU A 174 -4.62 19.39 19.31
CA LEU A 174 -4.02 19.84 18.04
C LEU A 174 -2.83 19.03 17.55
N LEU A 175 -2.50 17.89 18.18
CA LEU A 175 -1.45 16.97 17.71
C LEU A 175 -2.00 16.00 16.65
N TYR A 176 -1.11 15.52 15.78
CA TYR A 176 -1.45 14.46 14.85
C TYR A 176 -1.52 13.09 15.55
N PRO A 177 -2.45 12.22 15.15
CA PRO A 177 -2.55 10.86 15.70
C PRO A 177 -1.43 9.93 15.23
N SER A 178 -0.75 10.27 14.13
CA SER A 178 0.37 9.54 13.52
C SER A 178 1.35 10.52 12.90
N ASP A 179 2.58 10.10 12.67
CA ASP A 179 3.58 10.82 11.89
C ASP A 179 3.32 10.75 10.37
N HIS A 180 2.37 9.91 9.95
CA HIS A 180 1.83 9.90 8.60
C HIS A 180 0.36 10.30 8.57
N PHE A 181 -0.05 10.95 7.48
CA PHE A 181 -1.46 11.19 7.19
C PHE A 181 -2.09 9.97 6.51
N PRO A 182 -3.24 9.50 7.00
CA PRO A 182 -4.00 8.48 6.28
C PRO A 182 -4.41 8.98 4.88
N ILE A 183 -4.28 8.10 3.89
CA ILE A 183 -4.82 8.32 2.56
C ILE A 183 -6.07 7.47 2.35
N LEU A 184 -7.08 8.04 1.69
CA LEU A 184 -8.35 7.39 1.43
C LEU A 184 -8.67 7.46 -0.05
N ALA A 185 -9.13 6.34 -0.63
CA ALA A 185 -9.70 6.30 -1.96
C ALA A 185 -11.07 5.64 -1.97
N GLU A 186 -12.00 6.23 -2.72
CA GLU A 186 -13.26 5.57 -3.08
C GLU A 186 -13.10 4.94 -4.46
N ILE A 187 -13.30 3.62 -4.52
CA ILE A 187 -13.10 2.84 -5.75
C ILE A 187 -14.35 2.01 -6.07
N SER A 188 -14.55 1.77 -7.36
CA SER A 188 -15.59 0.85 -7.84
C SER A 188 -15.03 -0.07 -8.92
N PHE A 189 -15.58 -1.27 -9.05
CA PHE A 189 -15.16 -2.17 -10.13
C PHE A 189 -15.43 -1.52 -11.50
N LYS A 190 -14.46 -1.61 -12.42
CA LYS A 190 -14.69 -1.27 -13.82
C LYS A 190 -15.83 -2.14 -14.37
N LYS A 191 -16.67 -1.53 -15.23
CA LYS A 191 -17.76 -2.24 -15.91
C LYS A 191 -17.23 -3.15 -17.01
#